data_5b0754bf4f6ecfda5f5c7228cdd9768d
#
_entry.id   5b0754bf4f6ecfda5f5c7228cdd9768d
#
_cell.length_a   1.000
_cell.length_b   1.000
_cell.length_c   1.000
_cell.angle_alpha   90.00
_cell.angle_beta   90.00
_cell.angle_gamma   90.00
#
_symmetry.space_group_name_H-M   'P 1'
#
loop_
_entity.id
_entity.type
_entity.pdbx_description
1 polymer ?
#
loop_
_entity_poly.entity_id
_entity_poly.type
_entity_poly.pdbx_seq_one_letter_code
_entity_poly.pdbx_strand_id
1 'polypeptide(L)'
;MTKLFRRRLLKFLTYAMIVFCAYIIQTTPGLFDFFGIQPILVLPACICIAVYEGEFAGGLFGFFFGLFCDSTSETIFGFNSLLFLVFCVFAGLATIYLFRRSTMNIMLLCLGAIFLRSVLEYFFGFILFGYENLVPFFYTRLGPQVVLTSLFSFPFCLLFRWLHGKFEPETTKV
;
A
#
# COMPACT_ATOMS: atom_id res chain seq x y z
N MET A 1 -7.66 22.16 23.92
CA MET A 1 -7.29 20.97 23.12
C MET A 1 -5.88 20.56 23.52
N THR A 2 -5.74 19.38 24.09
CA THR A 2 -4.51 18.89 24.70
C THR A 2 -3.39 18.74 23.66
N LYS A 3 -2.15 19.06 24.04
CA LYS A 3 -0.93 18.93 23.19
C LYS A 3 -0.80 17.55 22.53
N LEU A 4 -1.35 16.50 23.18
CA LEU A 4 -1.42 15.12 22.68
C LEU A 4 -2.34 14.96 21.46
N PHE A 5 -3.52 15.60 21.47
CA PHE A 5 -4.45 15.55 20.33
C PHE A 5 -3.85 16.21 19.09
N ARG A 6 -3.21 17.38 19.27
CA ARG A 6 -2.52 18.10 18.18
C ARG A 6 -1.38 17.26 17.58
N ARG A 7 -0.60 16.56 18.41
CA ARG A 7 0.48 15.68 17.94
C ARG A 7 -0.07 14.50 17.14
N ARG A 8 -1.14 13.85 17.58
CA ARG A 8 -1.79 12.77 16.85
C ARG A 8 -2.36 13.27 15.51
N LEU A 9 -3.04 14.38 15.51
CA LEU A 9 -3.57 14.99 14.30
C LEU A 9 -2.46 15.29 13.27
N LEU A 10 -1.37 15.90 13.72
CA LEU A 10 -0.20 16.19 12.87
C LEU A 10 0.41 14.90 12.29
N LYS A 11 0.50 13.82 13.08
CA LYS A 11 0.99 12.52 12.64
C LYS A 11 0.14 11.96 11.50
N PHE A 12 -1.18 11.89 11.68
CA PHE A 12 -2.09 11.40 10.65
C PHE A 12 -2.11 12.28 9.40
N LEU A 13 -2.02 13.60 9.57
CA LEU A 13 -1.92 14.54 8.44
C LEU A 13 -0.63 14.30 7.64
N THR A 14 0.50 14.08 8.33
CA THR A 14 1.78 13.76 7.68
C THR A 14 1.70 12.45 6.89
N TYR A 15 1.06 11.42 7.46
CA TYR A 15 0.83 10.16 6.75
C TYR A 15 -0.05 10.35 5.51
N ALA A 16 -1.15 11.10 5.64
CA ALA A 16 -2.01 11.41 4.50
C ALA A 16 -1.26 12.14 3.38
N MET A 17 -0.43 13.12 3.74
CA MET A 17 0.41 13.84 2.77
C MET A 17 1.40 12.92 2.04
N ILE A 18 2.05 12.00 2.74
CA ILE A 18 2.99 11.05 2.14
C ILE A 18 2.27 10.11 1.18
N VAL A 19 1.12 9.54 1.58
CA VAL A 19 0.34 8.64 0.73
C VAL A 19 -0.23 9.40 -0.47
N PHE A 20 -0.64 10.65 -0.28
CA PHE A 20 -1.11 11.51 -1.37
C PHE A 20 0.00 11.85 -2.35
N CYS A 21 1.22 12.15 -1.88
CA CYS A 21 2.38 12.31 -2.75
C CYS A 21 2.70 11.02 -3.51
N ALA A 22 2.64 9.87 -2.86
CA ALA A 22 2.82 8.57 -3.52
C ALA A 22 1.76 8.33 -4.61
N TYR A 23 0.50 8.72 -4.35
CA TYR A 23 -0.57 8.67 -5.33
C TYR A 23 -0.31 9.56 -6.54
N ILE A 24 0.10 10.82 -6.33
CA ILE A 24 0.45 11.75 -7.43
C ILE A 24 1.59 11.18 -8.28
N ILE A 25 2.64 10.68 -7.64
CA ILE A 25 3.79 10.07 -8.32
C ILE A 25 3.35 8.85 -9.15
N GLN A 26 2.48 8.01 -8.58
CA GLN A 26 1.95 6.82 -9.26
C GLN A 26 1.07 7.18 -10.46
N THR A 27 0.26 8.26 -10.39
CA THR A 27 -0.69 8.64 -11.44
C THR A 27 -0.10 9.57 -12.49
N THR A 28 1.10 10.14 -12.26
CA THR A 28 1.74 11.02 -13.23
C THR A 28 2.43 10.20 -14.33
N PRO A 29 1.95 10.23 -15.59
CA PRO A 29 2.57 9.48 -16.67
C PRO A 29 3.98 10.01 -16.96
N GLY A 30 4.93 9.09 -17.17
CA GLY A 30 6.30 9.42 -17.55
C GLY A 30 7.29 9.63 -16.39
N LEU A 31 6.86 9.76 -15.14
CA LEU A 31 7.76 9.95 -13.99
C LEU A 31 8.43 8.65 -13.54
N PHE A 32 7.70 7.54 -13.54
CA PHE A 32 8.17 6.19 -13.18
C PHE A 32 7.63 5.14 -14.15
N ASP A 33 7.53 5.51 -15.43
CA ASP A 33 7.09 4.61 -16.48
C ASP A 33 8.29 3.79 -17.01
N PHE A 34 8.56 2.68 -16.34
CA PHE A 34 9.58 1.75 -16.77
C PHE A 34 8.97 0.75 -17.76
N PHE A 35 9.22 0.94 -19.05
CA PHE A 35 8.71 0.08 -20.13
C PHE A 35 7.17 -0.03 -20.20
N GLY A 36 6.45 1.05 -19.90
CA GLY A 36 4.98 1.04 -19.91
C GLY A 36 4.35 0.42 -18.64
N ILE A 37 5.13 0.26 -17.55
CA ILE A 37 4.69 -0.35 -16.30
C ILE A 37 4.86 0.64 -15.16
N GLN A 38 3.74 0.93 -14.48
CA GLN A 38 3.73 1.85 -13.34
C GLN A 38 3.72 1.07 -12.01
N PRO A 39 4.65 1.38 -11.08
CA PRO A 39 4.64 0.75 -9.76
C PRO A 39 3.46 1.24 -8.91
N ILE A 40 2.89 0.36 -8.10
CA ILE A 40 1.79 0.67 -7.18
C ILE A 40 2.38 1.12 -5.85
N LEU A 41 2.53 2.43 -5.65
CA LEU A 41 3.19 2.98 -4.47
C LEU A 41 2.24 3.18 -3.27
N VAL A 42 0.96 3.38 -3.53
CA VAL A 42 -0.06 3.66 -2.51
C VAL A 42 -0.29 2.48 -1.58
N LEU A 43 -0.37 1.25 -2.12
CA LEU A 43 -0.62 0.05 -1.34
C LEU A 43 0.47 -0.23 -0.28
N PRO A 44 1.78 -0.25 -0.60
CA PRO A 44 2.84 -0.41 0.40
C PRO A 44 2.82 0.68 1.46
N ALA A 45 2.53 1.93 1.08
CA ALA A 45 2.44 3.04 2.02
C ALA A 45 1.31 2.83 3.04
N CYS A 46 0.12 2.41 2.58
CA CYS A 46 -1.03 2.10 3.46
C CYS A 46 -0.75 0.89 4.36
N ILE A 47 -0.08 -0.16 3.85
CA ILE A 47 0.34 -1.31 4.65
C ILE A 47 1.32 -0.89 5.76
N CYS A 48 2.28 -0.01 5.47
CA CYS A 48 3.16 0.52 6.50
C CYS A 48 2.39 1.26 7.60
N ILE A 49 1.38 2.06 7.25
CA ILE A 49 0.50 2.71 8.24
C ILE A 49 -0.22 1.65 9.08
N ALA A 50 -0.79 0.61 8.47
CA ALA A 50 -1.49 -0.46 9.18
C ALA A 50 -0.59 -1.18 10.19
N VAL A 51 0.66 -1.43 9.84
CA VAL A 51 1.63 -2.10 10.72
C VAL A 51 2.03 -1.22 11.91
N TYR A 52 2.17 0.09 11.72
CA TYR A 52 2.62 0.99 12.78
C TYR A 52 1.50 1.54 13.65
N GLU A 53 0.32 1.83 13.06
CA GLU A 53 -0.81 2.48 13.75
C GLU A 53 -1.98 1.51 14.06
N GLY A 54 -1.91 0.28 13.54
CA GLY A 54 -2.92 -0.75 13.73
C GLY A 54 -3.89 -0.89 12.56
N GLU A 55 -4.70 -1.96 12.64
CA GLU A 55 -5.58 -2.41 11.57
C GLU A 55 -6.65 -1.37 11.19
N PHE A 56 -7.20 -0.67 12.18
CA PHE A 56 -8.28 0.29 11.94
C PHE A 56 -7.80 1.53 11.18
N ALA A 57 -6.68 2.12 11.63
CA ALA A 57 -6.09 3.27 10.95
C ALA A 57 -5.62 2.90 9.53
N GLY A 58 -4.90 1.77 9.41
CA GLY A 58 -4.46 1.27 8.11
C GLY A 58 -5.61 0.95 7.18
N GLY A 59 -6.67 0.31 7.67
CA GLY A 59 -7.87 0.01 6.89
C GLY A 59 -8.56 1.26 6.36
N LEU A 60 -8.73 2.30 7.18
CA LEU A 60 -9.28 3.58 6.76
C LEU A 60 -8.43 4.24 5.67
N PHE A 61 -7.12 4.32 5.87
CA PHE A 61 -6.22 4.86 4.85
C PHE A 61 -6.27 4.04 3.56
N GLY A 62 -6.24 2.71 3.66
CA GLY A 62 -6.36 1.81 2.51
C GLY A 62 -7.68 2.05 1.75
N PHE A 63 -8.80 2.16 2.45
CA PHE A 63 -10.10 2.41 1.84
C PHE A 63 -10.14 3.75 1.09
N PHE A 64 -9.80 4.86 1.75
CA PHE A 64 -9.86 6.17 1.13
C PHE A 64 -8.89 6.32 -0.04
N PHE A 65 -7.64 5.91 0.13
CA PHE A 65 -6.67 6.01 -0.96
C PHE A 65 -6.89 4.97 -2.06
N GLY A 66 -7.53 3.84 -1.74
CA GLY A 66 -8.04 2.91 -2.73
C GLY A 66 -9.12 3.54 -3.62
N LEU A 67 -10.04 4.35 -3.06
CA LEU A 67 -11.02 5.10 -3.84
C LEU A 67 -10.37 6.11 -4.80
N PHE A 68 -9.30 6.78 -4.37
CA PHE A 68 -8.54 7.65 -5.27
C PHE A 68 -7.90 6.84 -6.41
N CYS A 69 -7.36 5.66 -6.12
CA CYS A 69 -6.82 4.77 -7.16
C CYS A 69 -7.93 4.28 -8.11
N ASP A 70 -9.12 3.97 -7.60
CA ASP A 70 -10.26 3.56 -8.44
C ASP A 70 -10.71 4.65 -9.41
N SER A 71 -10.61 5.93 -9.00
CA SER A 71 -10.97 7.06 -9.87
C SER A 71 -10.06 7.23 -11.08
N THR A 72 -8.85 6.67 -11.04
CA THR A 72 -7.85 6.75 -12.12
C THR A 72 -7.62 5.41 -12.81
N SER A 73 -8.17 4.32 -12.30
CA SER A 73 -8.05 2.99 -12.89
C SER A 73 -9.21 2.70 -13.85
N GLU A 74 -8.94 1.91 -14.88
CA GLU A 74 -9.96 1.43 -15.82
C GLU A 74 -10.74 0.20 -15.27
N THR A 75 -10.49 -0.17 -14.01
CA THR A 75 -11.15 -1.29 -13.33
C THR A 75 -12.50 -0.89 -12.74
N ILE A 76 -13.23 -1.87 -12.19
CA ILE A 76 -14.52 -1.63 -11.53
C ILE A 76 -14.30 -0.70 -10.33
N PHE A 77 -15.09 0.38 -10.28
CA PHE A 77 -15.04 1.33 -9.17
C PHE A 77 -15.32 0.63 -7.82
N GLY A 78 -14.44 0.86 -6.84
CA GLY A 78 -14.48 0.23 -5.53
C GLY A 78 -13.63 -1.03 -5.38
N PHE A 79 -13.11 -1.60 -6.47
CA PHE A 79 -12.29 -2.82 -6.44
C PHE A 79 -10.97 -2.61 -5.69
N ASN A 80 -10.19 -1.59 -6.04
CA ASN A 80 -8.94 -1.28 -5.36
C ASN A 80 -9.19 -0.84 -3.92
N SER A 81 -10.27 -0.09 -3.68
CA SER A 81 -10.66 0.37 -2.35
C SER A 81 -10.93 -0.80 -1.40
N LEU A 82 -11.69 -1.79 -1.85
CA LEU A 82 -11.99 -3.00 -1.07
C LEU A 82 -10.73 -3.84 -0.84
N LEU A 83 -9.90 -4.03 -1.86
CA LEU A 83 -8.66 -4.78 -1.74
C LEU A 83 -7.67 -4.11 -0.77
N PHE A 84 -7.49 -2.80 -0.87
CA PHE A 84 -6.58 -2.07 0.01
C PHE A 84 -7.05 -2.10 1.46
N LEU A 85 -8.37 -1.96 1.69
CA LEU A 85 -8.94 -2.12 3.01
C LEU A 85 -8.62 -3.50 3.59
N VAL A 86 -8.94 -4.57 2.87
CA VAL A 86 -8.71 -5.96 3.32
C VAL A 86 -7.23 -6.22 3.58
N PHE A 87 -6.34 -5.82 2.68
CA PHE A 87 -4.90 -6.04 2.84
C PHE A 87 -4.31 -5.25 4.00
N CYS A 88 -4.73 -4.00 4.19
CA CYS A 88 -4.27 -3.18 5.30
C CYS A 88 -4.77 -3.71 6.65
N VAL A 89 -6.04 -4.11 6.76
CA VAL A 89 -6.58 -4.73 7.98
C VAL A 89 -5.85 -6.04 8.27
N PHE A 90 -5.67 -6.89 7.26
CA PHE A 90 -4.95 -8.15 7.42
C PHE A 90 -3.49 -7.94 7.84
N ALA A 91 -2.79 -6.98 7.24
CA ALA A 91 -1.41 -6.64 7.59
C ALA A 91 -1.30 -6.11 9.03
N GLY A 92 -2.24 -5.27 9.47
CA GLY A 92 -2.33 -4.79 10.84
C GLY A 92 -2.53 -5.93 11.85
N LEU A 93 -3.51 -6.80 11.59
CA LEU A 93 -3.77 -7.98 12.42
C LEU A 93 -2.59 -8.97 12.42
N ALA A 94 -2.00 -9.24 11.27
CA ALA A 94 -0.84 -10.11 11.15
C ALA A 94 0.35 -9.61 12.00
N THR A 95 0.54 -8.30 12.08
CA THR A 95 1.60 -7.71 12.90
C THR A 95 1.30 -7.78 14.39
N ILE A 96 0.04 -7.77 14.79
CA ILE A 96 -0.35 -7.90 16.20
C ILE A 96 -0.22 -9.35 16.67
N TYR A 97 -0.65 -10.33 15.86
CA TYR A 97 -0.79 -11.71 16.28
C TYR A 97 0.31 -12.65 15.80
N LEU A 98 0.87 -12.44 14.59
CA LEU A 98 1.79 -13.39 13.97
C LEU A 98 3.23 -12.87 13.90
N PHE A 99 3.43 -11.61 13.59
CA PHE A 99 4.75 -11.11 13.22
C PHE A 99 5.22 -9.99 14.13
N ARG A 100 6.46 -10.12 14.61
CA ARG A 100 7.14 -9.00 15.27
C ARG A 100 7.33 -7.84 14.25
N ARG A 101 7.21 -6.58 14.69
CA ARG A 101 7.44 -5.36 13.89
C ARG A 101 8.90 -5.27 13.42
N SER A 102 9.27 -6.11 12.46
CA SER A 102 10.57 -6.10 11.78
C SER A 102 10.41 -5.59 10.35
N THR A 103 11.38 -4.83 9.86
CA THR A 103 11.38 -4.33 8.46
C THR A 103 11.24 -5.46 7.45
N MET A 104 11.88 -6.60 7.70
CA MET A 104 11.78 -7.82 6.88
C MET A 104 10.33 -8.32 6.78
N ASN A 105 9.63 -8.41 7.93
CA ASN A 105 8.27 -8.89 7.97
C ASN A 105 7.29 -7.93 7.26
N ILE A 106 7.52 -6.63 7.38
CA ILE A 106 6.72 -5.61 6.67
C ILE A 106 6.92 -5.75 5.16
N MET A 107 8.16 -5.94 4.71
CA MET A 107 8.45 -6.16 3.29
C MET A 107 7.77 -7.43 2.76
N LEU A 108 7.81 -8.52 3.55
CA LEU A 108 7.13 -9.78 3.19
C LEU A 108 5.61 -9.59 3.06
N LEU A 109 5.00 -8.86 3.99
CA LEU A 109 3.57 -8.52 3.94
C LEU A 109 3.24 -7.65 2.72
N CYS A 110 4.05 -6.63 2.43
CA CYS A 110 3.90 -5.81 1.23
C CYS A 110 4.00 -6.65 -0.05
N LEU A 111 5.01 -7.51 -0.15
CA LEU A 111 5.23 -8.38 -1.30
C LEU A 111 4.05 -9.34 -1.49
N GLY A 112 3.59 -9.98 -0.42
CA GLY A 112 2.43 -10.86 -0.44
C GLY A 112 1.14 -10.14 -0.87
N ALA A 113 0.90 -8.93 -0.37
CA ALA A 113 -0.27 -8.14 -0.72
C ALA A 113 -0.22 -7.67 -2.20
N ILE A 114 0.95 -7.25 -2.69
CA ILE A 114 1.15 -6.84 -4.08
C ILE A 114 0.93 -8.04 -5.02
N PHE A 115 1.53 -9.18 -4.67
CA PHE A 115 1.37 -10.41 -5.46
C PHE A 115 -0.10 -10.84 -5.51
N LEU A 116 -0.77 -10.91 -4.37
CA LEU A 116 -2.18 -11.32 -4.29
C LEU A 116 -3.09 -10.34 -5.03
N ARG A 117 -2.83 -9.03 -4.92
CA ARG A 117 -3.55 -8.02 -5.70
C ARG A 117 -3.39 -8.26 -7.20
N SER A 118 -2.16 -8.49 -7.66
CA SER A 118 -1.89 -8.73 -9.08
C SER A 118 -2.58 -10.00 -9.60
N VAL A 119 -2.62 -11.05 -8.79
CA VAL A 119 -3.36 -12.30 -9.13
C VAL A 119 -4.86 -12.03 -9.21
N LEU A 120 -5.43 -11.28 -8.27
CA LEU A 120 -6.85 -10.93 -8.28
C LEU A 120 -7.22 -10.03 -9.46
N GLU A 121 -6.41 -9.03 -9.77
CA GLU A 121 -6.59 -8.15 -10.92
C GLU A 121 -6.57 -8.94 -12.24
N TYR A 122 -5.65 -9.90 -12.34
CA TYR A 122 -5.58 -10.82 -13.47
C TYR A 122 -6.83 -11.72 -13.55
N PHE A 123 -7.25 -12.31 -12.44
CA PHE A 123 -8.41 -13.19 -12.37
C PHE A 123 -9.71 -12.47 -12.75
N PHE A 124 -9.94 -11.29 -12.18
CA PHE A 124 -11.13 -10.49 -12.47
C PHE A 124 -11.09 -9.89 -13.88
N GLY A 125 -9.94 -9.43 -14.34
CA GLY A 125 -9.76 -8.94 -15.71
C GLY A 125 -10.06 -10.03 -16.75
N PHE A 126 -9.63 -11.27 -16.48
CA PHE A 126 -9.93 -12.41 -17.35
C PHE A 126 -11.42 -12.76 -17.40
N ILE A 127 -12.05 -12.86 -16.23
CA ILE A 127 -13.48 -13.25 -16.14
C ILE A 127 -14.39 -12.19 -16.76
N LEU A 128 -14.07 -10.90 -16.56
CA LEU A 128 -14.94 -9.81 -16.98
C LEU A 128 -14.72 -9.37 -18.43
N PHE A 129 -13.49 -9.40 -18.91
CA PHE A 129 -13.14 -8.83 -20.22
C PHE A 129 -12.72 -9.86 -21.27
N GLY A 130 -12.56 -11.15 -20.92
CA GLY A 130 -12.38 -12.25 -21.87
C GLY A 130 -11.15 -12.11 -22.77
N TYR A 131 -10.01 -11.67 -22.27
CA TYR A 131 -8.78 -11.53 -23.06
C TYR A 131 -8.23 -12.87 -23.53
N GLU A 132 -8.03 -13.03 -24.84
CA GLU A 132 -7.56 -14.30 -25.43
C GLU A 132 -6.08 -14.62 -25.21
N ASN A 133 -5.23 -13.63 -24.89
CA ASN A 133 -3.77 -13.76 -24.76
C ASN A 133 -3.27 -13.57 -23.34
N LEU A 134 -3.51 -14.54 -22.48
CA LEU A 134 -3.28 -14.50 -21.03
C LEU A 134 -1.81 -14.60 -20.61
N VAL A 135 -1.07 -15.52 -21.22
CA VAL A 135 0.29 -15.85 -20.80
C VAL A 135 1.28 -14.70 -21.06
N PRO A 136 1.30 -14.06 -22.24
CA PRO A 136 2.18 -12.94 -22.49
C PRO A 136 1.86 -11.71 -21.60
N PHE A 137 0.58 -11.47 -21.29
CA PHE A 137 0.19 -10.36 -20.41
C PHE A 137 0.71 -10.51 -18.97
N PHE A 138 0.70 -11.75 -18.44
CA PHE A 138 1.24 -12.02 -17.12
C PHE A 138 2.75 -11.72 -17.03
N TYR A 139 3.53 -12.19 -18.00
CA TYR A 139 4.99 -11.99 -18.00
C TYR A 139 5.40 -10.55 -18.36
N THR A 140 4.68 -9.89 -19.24
CA THR A 140 5.06 -8.56 -19.75
C THR A 140 4.58 -7.41 -18.87
N ARG A 141 3.46 -7.56 -18.15
CA ARG A 141 2.91 -6.49 -17.30
C ARG A 141 2.96 -6.80 -15.81
N LEU A 142 2.41 -7.92 -15.37
CA LEU A 142 2.27 -8.21 -13.93
C LEU A 142 3.60 -8.55 -13.24
N GLY A 143 4.45 -9.36 -13.87
CA GLY A 143 5.73 -9.76 -13.31
C GLY A 143 6.63 -8.55 -12.97
N PRO A 144 6.95 -7.69 -13.95
CA PRO A 144 7.75 -6.50 -13.72
C PRO A 144 7.11 -5.50 -12.74
N GLN A 145 5.77 -5.37 -12.75
CA GLN A 145 5.05 -4.49 -11.82
C GLN A 145 5.24 -4.93 -10.36
N VAL A 146 5.13 -6.23 -10.07
CA VAL A 146 5.37 -6.78 -8.73
C VAL A 146 6.81 -6.52 -8.29
N VAL A 147 7.80 -6.76 -9.16
CA VAL A 147 9.22 -6.53 -8.86
C VAL A 147 9.50 -5.05 -8.59
N LEU A 148 9.04 -4.16 -9.47
CA LEU A 148 9.23 -2.72 -9.30
C LEU A 148 8.55 -2.22 -8.02
N THR A 149 7.31 -2.61 -7.79
CA THR A 149 6.56 -2.19 -6.59
C THR A 149 7.23 -2.70 -5.31
N SER A 150 7.74 -3.93 -5.30
CA SER A 150 8.45 -4.46 -4.14
C SER A 150 9.77 -3.75 -3.87
N LEU A 151 10.49 -3.34 -4.91
CA LEU A 151 11.70 -2.54 -4.77
C LEU A 151 11.40 -1.16 -4.16
N PHE A 152 10.35 -0.50 -4.63
CA PHE A 152 9.91 0.78 -4.09
C PHE A 152 9.25 0.69 -2.71
N SER A 153 8.79 -0.49 -2.28
CA SER A 153 8.28 -0.70 -0.91
C SER A 153 9.35 -0.50 0.16
N PHE A 154 10.62 -0.78 -0.16
CA PHE A 154 11.73 -0.67 0.78
C PHE A 154 11.92 0.77 1.32
N PRO A 155 12.05 1.82 0.48
CA PRO A 155 12.18 3.19 0.97
C PRO A 155 10.94 3.65 1.75
N PHE A 156 9.74 3.20 1.39
CA PHE A 156 8.53 3.50 2.16
C PHE A 156 8.58 2.89 3.57
N CYS A 157 8.99 1.64 3.70
CA CYS A 157 9.16 0.99 5.02
C CYS A 157 10.17 1.75 5.90
N LEU A 158 11.29 2.20 5.35
CA LEU A 158 12.29 2.98 6.08
C LEU A 158 11.76 4.35 6.48
N LEU A 159 11.05 5.04 5.57
CA LEU A 159 10.46 6.34 5.82
C LEU A 159 9.43 6.29 6.95
N PHE A 160 8.50 5.33 6.89
CA PHE A 160 7.47 5.17 7.92
C PHE A 160 8.06 4.74 9.27
N ARG A 161 9.09 3.90 9.27
CA ARG A 161 9.83 3.53 10.48
C ARG A 161 10.48 4.74 11.13
N TRP A 162 11.14 5.58 10.35
CA TRP A 162 11.76 6.82 10.84
C TRP A 162 10.72 7.81 11.37
N LEU A 163 9.60 7.98 10.65
CA LEU A 163 8.51 8.86 11.04
C LEU A 163 7.86 8.40 12.36
N HIS A 164 7.56 7.12 12.46
CA HIS A 164 6.96 6.54 13.67
C HIS A 164 7.88 6.76 14.89
N GLY A 165 9.18 6.52 14.75
CA GLY A 165 10.17 6.79 15.80
C GLY A 165 10.27 8.25 16.22
N LYS A 166 9.98 9.21 15.33
CA LYS A 166 10.00 10.65 15.63
C LYS A 166 8.76 11.10 16.39
N PHE A 167 7.60 10.50 16.14
CA PHE A 167 6.33 10.86 16.78
C PHE A 167 6.06 10.12 18.09
N GLU A 168 6.63 8.93 18.27
CA GLU A 168 6.61 8.15 19.50
C GLU A 168 8.04 7.99 20.03
N PRO A 169 8.55 8.91 20.87
CA PRO A 169 9.78 8.69 21.62
C PRO A 169 9.58 7.49 22.55
N GLU A 170 10.60 6.63 22.66
CA GLU A 170 10.69 5.32 23.30
C GLU A 170 10.21 5.20 24.76
N THR A 171 9.00 5.57 25.09
CA THR A 171 8.44 5.42 26.45
C THR A 171 7.54 4.21 26.63
N THR A 172 7.45 3.32 25.64
CA THR A 172 6.66 2.07 25.78
C THR A 172 7.47 0.85 25.38
N LYS A 173 8.65 0.71 26.00
CA LYS A 173 9.31 -0.60 26.16
C LYS A 173 9.08 -1.06 27.59
N VAL A 174 7.93 -1.67 27.85
CA VAL A 174 7.72 -2.58 28.95
C VAL A 174 7.16 -3.87 28.39
#